data_5326543552a887be9ab4de48bc60b93e
#
_entry.id   5326543552a887be9ab4de48bc60b93e
#
_cell.length_a   1.000
_cell.length_b   1.000
_cell.length_c   1.000
_cell.angle_alpha   90.00
_cell.angle_beta   90.00
_cell.angle_gamma   90.00
#
_symmetry.space_group_name_H-M   'P 1'
#
loop_
_entity.id
_entity.type
_entity.pdbx_description
1 polymer ?
#
loop_
_entity_poly.entity_id
_entity_poly.type
_entity_poly.pdbx_seq_one_letter_code
_entity_poly.pdbx_strand_id
1 'polypeptide(L)'
;MAALSLTGCVKDELFDTPHPGKGSITVTADWSARGEGIATPESWNLSMGDYHGTETAATHAPDHLFEPGCYSLVAWNPATDISVSGTSASVTSTADGCISGELGWLFTSVQDVTIEADRDHAFTAAMQQQVRQLTLTIRLTGDAAERVEGISGRLSGVAGTMDFASDTYGAPSSVALNFTKITQGENAGAWTATVRLLGITGESQQLTGGITYAGDNLPSTPIASDMTALLAGLNENNTVPLSLACDLETPTQAGVTATIIDWEVQEEVNADIK
;
A
#
# COMPACT_ATOMS: atom_id res chain seq x y z
N MET A 1 -16.17 -10.99 83.86
CA MET A 1 -16.39 -10.20 82.65
C MET A 1 -15.29 -10.47 81.68
N ALA A 2 -15.60 -11.25 80.62
CA ALA A 2 -14.65 -11.58 79.58
C ALA A 2 -14.83 -10.60 78.42
N ALA A 3 -13.75 -9.87 78.03
CA ALA A 3 -13.77 -9.00 76.90
C ALA A 3 -13.43 -9.84 75.61
N LEU A 4 -14.40 -9.95 74.69
CA LEU A 4 -14.16 -10.48 73.36
C LEU A 4 -13.53 -9.36 72.51
N SER A 5 -12.28 -9.55 72.13
CA SER A 5 -11.63 -8.77 71.07
C SER A 5 -12.00 -9.35 69.72
N LEU A 6 -12.83 -8.64 68.97
CA LEU A 6 -13.11 -8.92 67.56
C LEU A 6 -11.90 -8.40 66.74
N THR A 7 -11.03 -9.31 66.31
CA THR A 7 -10.09 -9.02 65.24
C THR A 7 -10.83 -9.11 63.92
N GLY A 8 -11.26 -7.99 63.39
CA GLY A 8 -11.72 -7.90 62.01
C GLY A 8 -10.53 -8.14 61.06
N CYS A 9 -10.55 -9.24 60.35
CA CYS A 9 -9.72 -9.36 59.17
C CYS A 9 -10.25 -8.38 58.14
N VAL A 10 -9.54 -7.29 57.97
CA VAL A 10 -9.67 -6.45 56.78
C VAL A 10 -9.15 -7.31 55.61
N LYS A 11 -10.05 -7.85 54.83
CA LYS A 11 -9.69 -8.50 53.59
C LYS A 11 -9.17 -7.39 52.69
N ASP A 12 -7.88 -7.42 52.45
CA ASP A 12 -7.23 -6.44 51.57
C ASP A 12 -7.69 -6.76 50.15
N GLU A 13 -8.62 -5.98 49.60
CA GLU A 13 -9.16 -6.12 48.26
C GLU A 13 -8.13 -5.82 47.16
N LEU A 14 -6.93 -5.36 47.57
CA LEU A 14 -5.81 -4.99 46.68
C LEU A 14 -5.13 -6.16 45.95
N PHE A 15 -5.46 -7.40 46.31
CA PHE A 15 -4.79 -8.59 45.70
C PHE A 15 -5.69 -9.45 44.81
N ASP A 16 -6.90 -8.99 44.51
CA ASP A 16 -7.83 -9.75 43.67
C ASP A 16 -7.72 -9.43 42.17
N THR A 17 -6.80 -8.54 41.79
CA THR A 17 -6.55 -8.26 40.36
C THR A 17 -5.42 -9.16 39.82
N PRO A 18 -5.56 -9.78 38.63
CA PRO A 18 -4.56 -10.68 38.07
C PRO A 18 -3.23 -9.99 37.74
N HIS A 19 -3.20 -8.65 37.72
CA HIS A 19 -2.02 -7.86 37.37
C HIS A 19 -1.94 -6.53 38.15
N PRO A 20 -1.71 -6.59 39.48
CA PRO A 20 -1.70 -5.37 40.31
C PRO A 20 -0.68 -4.34 39.82
N GLY A 21 -1.12 -3.09 39.70
CA GLY A 21 -0.28 -1.95 39.30
C GLY A 21 0.01 -1.84 37.81
N LYS A 22 -0.40 -2.80 36.98
CA LYS A 22 -0.22 -2.79 35.52
C LYS A 22 -1.54 -2.98 34.81
N GLY A 23 -1.57 -2.79 33.49
CA GLY A 23 -2.72 -3.09 32.64
C GLY A 23 -2.39 -4.16 31.61
N SER A 24 -3.40 -4.97 31.25
CA SER A 24 -3.34 -5.88 30.11
C SER A 24 -4.04 -5.29 28.89
N ILE A 25 -3.73 -5.81 27.71
CA ILE A 25 -4.40 -5.42 26.47
C ILE A 25 -4.91 -6.65 25.70
N THR A 26 -5.99 -6.44 24.96
CA THR A 26 -6.44 -7.33 23.89
C THR A 26 -6.63 -6.48 22.66
N VAL A 27 -6.02 -6.86 21.54
CA VAL A 27 -6.09 -6.10 20.28
C VAL A 27 -6.76 -6.95 19.21
N THR A 28 -7.75 -6.38 18.53
CA THR A 28 -8.43 -7.01 17.39
C THR A 28 -8.08 -6.24 16.11
N ALA A 29 -7.51 -6.92 15.13
CA ALA A 29 -7.26 -6.35 13.80
C ALA A 29 -8.55 -6.34 12.98
N ASP A 30 -9.04 -5.16 12.64
CA ASP A 30 -10.21 -4.96 11.78
C ASP A 30 -9.77 -4.66 10.35
N TRP A 31 -10.10 -5.58 9.44
CA TRP A 31 -9.75 -5.53 8.02
C TRP A 31 -10.89 -5.02 7.13
N SER A 32 -11.92 -4.42 7.69
CA SER A 32 -13.12 -3.99 6.94
C SER A 32 -12.81 -2.89 5.90
N ALA A 33 -11.72 -2.14 6.07
CA ALA A 33 -11.29 -1.08 5.15
C ALA A 33 -10.43 -1.57 3.97
N ARG A 34 -10.46 -2.88 3.65
CA ARG A 34 -9.79 -3.43 2.46
C ARG A 34 -10.54 -3.06 1.18
N GLY A 35 -9.78 -2.85 0.09
CA GLY A 35 -10.33 -2.82 -1.25
C GLY A 35 -10.99 -4.14 -1.65
N GLU A 36 -11.95 -4.08 -2.55
CA GLU A 36 -12.66 -5.25 -3.05
C GLU A 36 -11.70 -6.26 -3.68
N GLY A 37 -11.93 -7.55 -3.45
CA GLY A 37 -11.11 -8.63 -3.97
C GLY A 37 -9.75 -8.83 -3.30
N ILE A 38 -9.35 -7.99 -2.34
CA ILE A 38 -8.09 -8.17 -1.62
C ILE A 38 -8.30 -9.12 -0.45
N ALA A 39 -7.51 -10.20 -0.40
CA ALA A 39 -7.56 -11.18 0.68
C ALA A 39 -7.09 -10.57 2.01
N THR A 40 -7.61 -11.08 3.13
CA THR A 40 -7.10 -10.75 4.46
C THR A 40 -5.67 -11.28 4.60
N PRO A 41 -4.70 -10.47 5.07
CA PRO A 41 -3.36 -10.94 5.37
C PRO A 41 -3.35 -12.10 6.37
N GLU A 42 -2.42 -13.05 6.19
CA GLU A 42 -2.30 -14.24 7.05
C GLU A 42 -1.71 -13.91 8.43
N SER A 43 -0.98 -12.81 8.53
CA SER A 43 -0.34 -12.35 9.77
C SER A 43 -0.27 -10.83 9.84
N TRP A 44 -0.13 -10.34 11.04
CA TRP A 44 0.07 -8.91 11.32
C TRP A 44 1.02 -8.73 12.49
N ASN A 45 1.68 -7.58 12.55
CA ASN A 45 2.59 -7.20 13.61
C ASN A 45 1.90 -6.19 14.52
N LEU A 46 2.20 -6.26 15.81
CA LEU A 46 1.77 -5.33 16.83
C LEU A 46 2.99 -4.77 17.56
N SER A 47 3.04 -3.46 17.71
CA SER A 47 4.06 -2.75 18.50
C SER A 47 3.39 -1.76 19.43
N MET A 48 3.74 -1.80 20.72
CA MET A 48 3.31 -0.84 21.74
C MET A 48 4.35 -0.77 22.86
N GLY A 49 4.96 0.39 23.05
CA GLY A 49 6.07 0.53 24.00
C GLY A 49 7.25 -0.35 23.65
N ASP A 50 7.64 -1.24 24.54
CA ASP A 50 8.69 -2.25 24.37
C ASP A 50 8.17 -3.61 23.86
N TYR A 51 6.86 -3.76 23.73
CA TYR A 51 6.26 -4.97 23.15
C TYR A 51 6.28 -4.95 21.61
N HIS A 52 6.73 -6.05 21.03
CA HIS A 52 6.67 -6.33 19.61
C HIS A 52 6.28 -7.79 19.40
N GLY A 53 5.24 -8.03 18.63
CA GLY A 53 4.73 -9.37 18.32
C GLY A 53 4.27 -9.51 16.87
N THR A 54 4.27 -10.74 16.37
CA THR A 54 3.67 -11.11 15.08
C THR A 54 2.55 -12.11 15.35
N GLU A 55 1.37 -11.81 14.83
CA GLU A 55 0.13 -12.50 15.15
C GLU A 55 -0.52 -13.08 13.89
N THR A 56 -1.21 -14.20 14.06
CA THR A 56 -1.96 -14.86 12.97
C THR A 56 -3.47 -14.92 13.26
N ALA A 57 -3.86 -14.74 14.52
CA ALA A 57 -5.28 -14.65 14.90
C ALA A 57 -5.79 -13.23 14.71
N ALA A 58 -7.06 -13.06 14.39
CA ALA A 58 -7.67 -11.73 14.28
C ALA A 58 -7.65 -10.95 15.59
N THR A 59 -7.72 -11.64 16.74
CA THR A 59 -7.64 -11.05 18.07
C THR A 59 -6.50 -11.67 18.83
N HIS A 60 -5.66 -10.83 19.44
CA HIS A 60 -4.51 -11.25 20.24
C HIS A 60 -4.48 -10.54 21.60
N ALA A 61 -4.15 -11.29 22.65
CA ALA A 61 -3.85 -10.80 23.98
C ALA A 61 -2.40 -11.14 24.31
N PRO A 62 -1.47 -10.16 24.25
CA PRO A 62 -0.08 -10.37 24.59
C PRO A 62 0.10 -10.91 26.02
N ASP A 63 1.01 -11.87 26.22
CA ASP A 63 1.49 -12.23 27.56
C ASP A 63 2.52 -11.16 28.02
N HIS A 64 2.07 -9.91 28.08
CA HIS A 64 2.84 -8.74 28.47
C HIS A 64 1.93 -7.76 29.20
N LEU A 65 2.42 -7.25 30.34
CA LEU A 65 1.71 -6.26 31.13
C LEU A 65 2.37 -4.90 30.98
N PHE A 66 1.57 -3.87 30.73
CA PHE A 66 2.02 -2.52 30.50
C PHE A 66 1.91 -1.66 31.76
N GLU A 67 2.90 -0.81 32.00
CA GLU A 67 2.82 0.21 33.02
C GLU A 67 1.69 1.21 32.67
N PRO A 68 1.00 1.81 33.66
CA PRO A 68 0.03 2.86 33.38
C PRO A 68 0.65 4.05 32.65
N GLY A 69 0.01 4.51 31.57
CA GLY A 69 0.54 5.59 30.74
C GLY A 69 -0.10 5.69 29.37
N CYS A 70 0.37 6.65 28.58
CA CYS A 70 -0.03 6.83 27.19
C CYS A 70 0.97 6.12 26.26
N TYR A 71 0.46 5.39 25.28
CA TYR A 71 1.23 4.63 24.30
C TYR A 71 0.71 4.89 22.90
N SER A 72 1.58 4.79 21.92
CA SER A 72 1.17 4.64 20.53
C SER A 72 1.11 3.14 20.21
N LEU A 73 -0.07 2.64 19.84
CA LEU A 73 -0.31 1.30 19.38
C LEU A 73 -0.21 1.30 17.86
N VAL A 74 0.75 0.55 17.32
CA VAL A 74 1.03 0.44 15.88
C VAL A 74 0.81 -1.00 15.44
N ALA A 75 0.00 -1.20 14.42
CA ALA A 75 -0.22 -2.50 13.80
C ALA A 75 -0.02 -2.42 12.29
N TRP A 76 0.58 -3.46 11.68
CA TRP A 76 0.77 -3.57 10.22
C TRP A 76 0.92 -5.03 9.81
N ASN A 77 0.64 -5.37 8.57
CA ASN A 77 0.97 -6.69 8.03
C ASN A 77 2.32 -6.70 7.30
N PRO A 78 3.04 -7.81 7.27
CA PRO A 78 4.16 -7.99 6.33
C PRO A 78 3.68 -7.85 4.89
N ALA A 79 4.42 -7.12 4.06
CA ALA A 79 4.10 -6.93 2.66
C ALA A 79 5.35 -7.10 1.78
N THR A 80 5.20 -7.74 0.63
CA THR A 80 6.31 -7.94 -0.33
C THR A 80 6.89 -6.60 -0.74
N ASP A 81 8.22 -6.51 -0.79
CA ASP A 81 9.00 -5.32 -1.18
C ASP A 81 8.74 -4.06 -0.34
N ILE A 82 8.13 -4.19 0.84
CA ILE A 82 7.94 -3.10 1.78
C ILE A 82 8.51 -3.51 3.14
N SER A 83 9.36 -2.66 3.70
CA SER A 83 9.83 -2.74 5.09
C SER A 83 9.15 -1.67 5.94
N VAL A 84 8.75 -2.04 7.16
CA VAL A 84 8.14 -1.11 8.13
C VAL A 84 9.05 -0.98 9.34
N SER A 85 9.29 0.27 9.76
CA SER A 85 10.04 0.60 10.97
C SER A 85 9.35 1.75 11.70
N GLY A 86 8.85 1.50 12.90
CA GLY A 86 7.96 2.44 13.60
C GLY A 86 6.71 2.69 12.76
N THR A 87 6.47 3.94 12.37
CA THR A 87 5.37 4.37 11.51
C THR A 87 5.79 4.61 10.05
N SER A 88 7.05 4.30 9.71
CA SER A 88 7.58 4.51 8.35
C SER A 88 7.59 3.22 7.55
N ALA A 89 6.99 3.26 6.36
CA ALA A 89 7.08 2.23 5.33
C ALA A 89 8.08 2.65 4.24
N SER A 90 8.91 1.71 3.78
CA SER A 90 9.93 1.95 2.75
C SER A 90 9.89 0.86 1.69
N VAL A 91 9.84 1.25 0.43
CA VAL A 91 9.83 0.35 -0.73
C VAL A 91 11.26 -0.05 -1.10
N THR A 92 11.45 -1.32 -1.45
CA THR A 92 12.72 -1.85 -1.93
C THR A 92 13.13 -1.18 -3.24
N SER A 93 14.40 -0.72 -3.31
CA SER A 93 14.98 -0.20 -4.55
C SER A 93 15.47 -1.33 -5.45
N THR A 94 15.28 -1.15 -6.76
CA THR A 94 15.75 -2.06 -7.80
C THR A 94 17.14 -1.64 -8.32
N ALA A 95 17.82 -2.53 -9.04
CA ALA A 95 19.19 -2.28 -9.51
C ALA A 95 19.31 -1.14 -10.54
N ASP A 96 18.21 -0.78 -11.21
CA ASP A 96 18.15 0.33 -12.17
C ASP A 96 17.84 1.70 -11.54
N GLY A 97 17.81 1.76 -10.19
CA GLY A 97 17.52 2.98 -9.43
C GLY A 97 16.03 3.34 -9.36
N CYS A 98 15.15 2.43 -9.75
CA CYS A 98 13.72 2.52 -9.48
C CYS A 98 13.38 1.93 -8.11
N ILE A 99 12.13 2.12 -7.68
CA ILE A 99 11.52 1.31 -6.62
C ILE A 99 10.74 0.14 -7.24
N SER A 100 10.48 -0.90 -6.46
CA SER A 100 9.63 -2.02 -6.89
C SER A 100 8.23 -1.54 -7.22
N GLY A 101 7.64 -2.06 -8.29
CA GLY A 101 6.24 -1.87 -8.69
C GLY A 101 5.35 -3.08 -8.33
N GLU A 102 5.93 -4.16 -7.79
CA GLU A 102 5.24 -5.40 -7.43
C GLU A 102 4.98 -5.50 -5.92
N LEU A 103 4.55 -4.40 -5.30
CA LEU A 103 4.35 -4.33 -3.85
C LEU A 103 3.29 -5.32 -3.39
N GLY A 104 3.50 -5.92 -2.20
CA GLY A 104 2.43 -6.55 -1.43
C GLY A 104 1.41 -5.51 -0.95
N TRP A 105 0.20 -5.96 -0.62
CA TRP A 105 -0.79 -5.10 0.02
C TRP A 105 -0.36 -4.80 1.45
N LEU A 106 -0.11 -3.53 1.76
CA LEU A 106 0.21 -3.06 3.10
C LEU A 106 -1.04 -2.43 3.73
N PHE A 107 -1.34 -2.86 4.94
CA PHE A 107 -2.35 -2.27 5.80
C PHE A 107 -1.70 -1.87 7.11
N THR A 108 -2.07 -0.72 7.64
CA THR A 108 -1.51 -0.19 8.89
C THR A 108 -2.59 0.39 9.78
N SER A 109 -2.33 0.44 11.06
CA SER A 109 -3.14 1.15 12.06
C SER A 109 -2.23 1.82 13.06
N VAL A 110 -2.51 3.08 13.39
CA VAL A 110 -1.83 3.83 14.45
C VAL A 110 -2.90 4.48 15.31
N GLN A 111 -2.80 4.31 16.62
CA GLN A 111 -3.70 4.96 17.57
C GLN A 111 -3.00 5.22 18.89
N ASP A 112 -3.28 6.36 19.51
CA ASP A 112 -2.87 6.65 20.87
C ASP A 112 -3.84 6.01 21.85
N VAL A 113 -3.31 5.26 22.82
CA VAL A 113 -4.07 4.52 23.82
C VAL A 113 -3.57 4.87 25.22
N THR A 114 -4.46 4.78 26.20
CA THR A 114 -4.12 4.96 27.61
C THR A 114 -4.30 3.65 28.35
N ILE A 115 -3.27 3.25 29.08
CA ILE A 115 -3.30 2.08 29.97
C ILE A 115 -3.49 2.57 31.40
N GLU A 116 -4.45 1.97 32.08
CA GLU A 116 -4.71 2.20 33.51
C GLU A 116 -4.23 0.99 34.32
N ALA A 117 -3.85 1.24 35.59
CA ALA A 117 -3.49 0.19 36.53
C ALA A 117 -4.69 -0.73 36.81
N ASP A 118 -4.40 -2.02 37.00
CA ASP A 118 -5.39 -3.04 37.42
C ASP A 118 -6.57 -3.21 36.46
N ARG A 119 -6.35 -2.91 35.17
CA ARG A 119 -7.39 -3.00 34.13
C ARG A 119 -6.99 -3.82 32.91
N ASP A 120 -7.99 -4.49 32.35
CA ASP A 120 -7.95 -5.10 31.02
C ASP A 120 -8.50 -4.10 30.00
N HIS A 121 -7.72 -3.84 28.96
CA HIS A 121 -8.10 -2.93 27.87
C HIS A 121 -8.34 -3.72 26.60
N ALA A 122 -9.36 -3.33 25.84
CA ALA A 122 -9.64 -3.88 24.51
C ALA A 122 -9.54 -2.77 23.45
N PHE A 123 -8.70 -2.99 22.44
CA PHE A 123 -8.50 -2.05 21.34
C PHE A 123 -8.83 -2.72 20.00
N THR A 124 -9.32 -1.92 19.05
CA THR A 124 -9.51 -2.35 17.67
C THR A 124 -8.51 -1.60 16.79
N ALA A 125 -7.61 -2.33 16.17
CA ALA A 125 -6.70 -1.79 15.16
C ALA A 125 -7.43 -1.76 13.81
N ALA A 126 -7.95 -0.59 13.42
CA ALA A 126 -8.58 -0.38 12.13
C ALA A 126 -7.49 -0.34 11.05
N MET A 127 -7.31 -1.46 10.33
CA MET A 127 -6.24 -1.67 9.36
C MET A 127 -6.55 -0.94 8.05
N GLN A 128 -5.92 0.22 7.83
CA GLN A 128 -6.08 1.05 6.65
C GLN A 128 -5.15 0.60 5.53
N GLN A 129 -5.66 0.48 4.31
CA GLN A 129 -4.88 0.13 3.13
C GLN A 129 -3.96 1.29 2.72
N GLN A 130 -2.66 1.02 2.58
CA GLN A 130 -1.63 2.02 2.24
C GLN A 130 -1.15 1.92 0.79
N VAL A 131 -1.41 0.82 0.13
CA VAL A 131 -0.96 0.56 -1.24
C VAL A 131 -2.14 0.65 -2.20
N ARG A 132 -1.98 1.40 -3.29
CA ARG A 132 -2.98 1.51 -4.37
C ARG A 132 -2.43 0.90 -5.67
N GLN A 133 -3.30 0.26 -6.44
CA GLN A 133 -2.98 -0.24 -7.77
C GLN A 133 -3.22 0.83 -8.83
N LEU A 134 -2.25 0.98 -9.73
CA LEU A 134 -2.34 1.77 -10.95
C LEU A 134 -2.20 0.84 -12.15
N THR A 135 -3.16 0.89 -13.06
CA THR A 135 -3.14 0.17 -14.35
C THR A 135 -3.16 1.18 -15.49
N LEU A 136 -2.18 1.08 -16.38
CA LEU A 136 -2.07 1.89 -17.59
C LEU A 136 -2.31 1.00 -18.81
N THR A 137 -3.21 1.40 -19.71
CA THR A 137 -3.52 0.67 -20.96
C THR A 137 -3.28 1.58 -22.14
N ILE A 138 -2.47 1.13 -23.11
CA ILE A 138 -2.15 1.85 -24.33
C ILE A 138 -2.73 1.09 -25.52
N ARG A 139 -3.66 1.71 -26.23
CA ARG A 139 -4.18 1.21 -27.51
C ARG A 139 -3.38 1.82 -28.64
N LEU A 140 -2.76 0.97 -29.46
CA LEU A 140 -1.96 1.42 -30.57
C LEU A 140 -2.81 1.55 -31.82
N THR A 141 -2.63 2.67 -32.54
CA THR A 141 -3.22 2.94 -33.84
C THR A 141 -2.13 3.24 -34.87
N GLY A 142 -2.48 3.31 -36.15
CA GLY A 142 -1.55 3.60 -37.24
C GLY A 142 -0.85 2.36 -37.83
N ASP A 143 -0.13 2.59 -38.94
CA ASP A 143 0.40 1.51 -39.80
C ASP A 143 1.50 0.66 -39.14
N ALA A 144 2.19 1.20 -38.15
CA ALA A 144 3.25 0.48 -37.43
C ALA A 144 2.76 -0.30 -36.20
N ALA A 145 1.49 -0.20 -35.81
CA ALA A 145 0.93 -0.82 -34.59
C ALA A 145 1.13 -2.34 -34.56
N GLU A 146 0.93 -3.03 -35.69
CA GLU A 146 1.11 -4.49 -35.82
C GLU A 146 2.56 -4.94 -35.66
N ARG A 147 3.52 -4.02 -35.81
CA ARG A 147 4.96 -4.30 -35.79
C ARG A 147 5.57 -4.03 -34.40
N VAL A 148 4.77 -3.52 -33.45
CA VAL A 148 5.24 -3.28 -32.08
C VAL A 148 5.56 -4.60 -31.40
N GLU A 149 6.81 -4.73 -30.93
CA GLU A 149 7.32 -5.91 -30.23
C GLU A 149 7.36 -5.70 -28.72
N GLY A 150 7.52 -4.45 -28.27
CA GLY A 150 7.54 -4.11 -26.86
C GLY A 150 7.29 -2.64 -26.57
N ILE A 151 6.74 -2.39 -25.38
CA ILE A 151 6.62 -1.06 -24.79
C ILE A 151 7.21 -1.13 -23.40
N SER A 152 8.08 -0.20 -23.08
CA SER A 152 8.61 -0.03 -21.71
C SER A 152 8.50 1.42 -21.29
N GLY A 153 8.36 1.65 -19.99
CA GLY A 153 8.24 2.99 -19.46
C GLY A 153 8.80 3.12 -18.05
N ARG A 154 8.85 4.35 -17.60
CA ARG A 154 9.19 4.74 -16.24
C ARG A 154 8.24 5.86 -15.82
N LEU A 155 7.60 5.70 -14.67
CA LEU A 155 6.81 6.74 -14.04
C LEU A 155 7.62 7.36 -12.91
N SER A 156 7.85 8.69 -12.98
CA SER A 156 8.50 9.47 -11.92
C SER A 156 7.48 10.04 -10.93
N GLY A 157 7.97 10.62 -9.84
CA GLY A 157 7.11 11.26 -8.83
C GLY A 157 6.33 10.27 -7.98
N VAL A 158 6.79 9.03 -7.85
CA VAL A 158 6.21 8.01 -6.96
C VAL A 158 6.91 8.03 -5.61
N ALA A 159 6.20 7.68 -4.55
CA ALA A 159 6.73 7.67 -3.19
C ALA A 159 7.49 6.36 -2.91
N GLY A 160 8.78 6.47 -2.61
CA GLY A 160 9.59 5.35 -2.11
C GLY A 160 9.46 5.10 -0.62
N THR A 161 8.98 6.10 0.14
CA THR A 161 8.75 6.01 1.58
C THR A 161 7.49 6.77 1.98
N MET A 162 6.87 6.36 3.09
CA MET A 162 5.68 6.99 3.65
C MET A 162 5.72 6.87 5.17
N ASP A 163 5.39 7.93 5.89
CA ASP A 163 5.02 7.87 7.29
C ASP A 163 3.49 7.80 7.39
N PHE A 164 2.97 6.63 7.77
CA PHE A 164 1.53 6.37 7.81
C PHE A 164 0.83 6.86 9.08
N ALA A 165 1.57 7.42 10.05
CA ALA A 165 0.96 8.12 11.19
C ALA A 165 0.61 9.57 10.84
N SER A 166 1.33 10.18 9.90
CA SER A 166 1.14 11.57 9.47
C SER A 166 0.69 11.72 8.02
N ASP A 167 0.49 10.62 7.29
CA ASP A 167 0.17 10.58 5.86
C ASP A 167 1.16 11.39 5.01
N THR A 168 2.45 11.38 5.40
CA THR A 168 3.48 12.13 4.68
C THR A 168 4.35 11.22 3.84
N TYR A 169 4.63 11.66 2.60
CA TYR A 169 5.43 10.93 1.64
C TYR A 169 6.84 11.49 1.57
N GLY A 170 7.82 10.59 1.37
CA GLY A 170 9.21 10.98 1.23
C GLY A 170 9.56 11.58 -0.13
N ALA A 171 10.86 11.68 -0.42
CA ALA A 171 11.36 12.22 -1.68
C ALA A 171 10.85 11.42 -2.89
N PRO A 172 10.62 12.10 -4.04
CA PRO A 172 10.16 11.43 -5.25
C PRO A 172 11.19 10.43 -5.78
N SER A 173 10.66 9.27 -6.17
CA SER A 173 11.36 8.17 -6.83
C SER A 173 10.73 7.88 -8.20
N SER A 174 11.14 6.78 -8.83
CA SER A 174 10.55 6.30 -10.07
C SER A 174 10.25 4.81 -9.98
N VAL A 175 9.25 4.36 -10.74
CA VAL A 175 8.92 2.95 -10.92
C VAL A 175 9.01 2.56 -12.39
N ALA A 176 9.53 1.37 -12.67
CA ALA A 176 9.54 0.82 -14.03
C ALA A 176 8.14 0.29 -14.41
N LEU A 177 7.76 0.51 -15.66
CA LEU A 177 6.50 0.06 -16.25
C LEU A 177 6.82 -0.92 -17.38
N ASN A 178 6.51 -2.19 -17.17
CA ASN A 178 6.68 -3.25 -18.16
C ASN A 178 5.32 -3.55 -18.78
N PHE A 179 5.10 -3.06 -19.99
CA PHE A 179 3.84 -3.30 -20.69
C PHE A 179 3.82 -4.68 -21.34
N THR A 180 2.70 -5.36 -21.18
CA THR A 180 2.42 -6.66 -21.82
C THR A 180 1.24 -6.54 -22.76
N LYS A 181 1.29 -7.24 -23.90
CA LYS A 181 0.21 -7.22 -24.89
C LYS A 181 -0.97 -8.07 -24.41
N ILE A 182 -2.16 -7.48 -24.40
CA ILE A 182 -3.41 -8.17 -24.09
C ILE A 182 -3.80 -9.03 -25.29
N THR A 183 -3.96 -10.33 -25.07
CA THR A 183 -4.22 -11.29 -26.15
C THR A 183 -5.68 -11.71 -26.30
N GLN A 184 -6.54 -11.39 -25.31
CA GLN A 184 -7.94 -11.81 -25.25
C GLN A 184 -8.84 -10.72 -24.65
N GLY A 185 -10.14 -10.82 -24.90
CA GLY A 185 -11.14 -9.91 -24.37
C GLY A 185 -11.29 -8.63 -25.18
N GLU A 186 -12.05 -7.67 -24.66
CA GLU A 186 -12.43 -6.41 -25.34
C GLU A 186 -11.21 -5.55 -25.70
N ASN A 187 -10.19 -5.55 -24.84
CA ASN A 187 -8.94 -4.80 -25.05
C ASN A 187 -7.85 -5.62 -25.76
N ALA A 188 -8.20 -6.71 -26.45
CA ALA A 188 -7.22 -7.51 -27.19
C ALA A 188 -6.46 -6.64 -28.20
N GLY A 189 -5.12 -6.76 -28.20
CA GLY A 189 -4.23 -5.92 -29.01
C GLY A 189 -3.65 -4.71 -28.28
N ALA A 190 -4.29 -4.22 -27.22
CA ALA A 190 -3.74 -3.17 -26.37
C ALA A 190 -2.58 -3.68 -25.51
N TRP A 191 -1.80 -2.74 -24.96
CA TRP A 191 -0.69 -3.01 -24.06
C TRP A 191 -1.01 -2.49 -22.66
N THR A 192 -0.77 -3.28 -21.63
CA THR A 192 -1.08 -2.92 -20.25
C THR A 192 0.12 -3.10 -19.34
N ALA A 193 0.27 -2.17 -18.40
CA ALA A 193 1.21 -2.25 -17.29
C ALA A 193 0.44 -1.99 -15.98
N THR A 194 0.63 -2.84 -14.99
CA THR A 194 0.04 -2.70 -13.66
C THR A 194 1.15 -2.61 -12.63
N VAL A 195 1.09 -1.60 -11.77
CA VAL A 195 2.00 -1.41 -10.65
C VAL A 195 1.21 -1.10 -9.39
N ARG A 196 1.79 -1.40 -8.24
CA ARG A 196 1.27 -1.02 -6.93
C ARG A 196 2.20 -0.01 -6.29
N LEU A 197 1.65 1.05 -5.72
CA LEU A 197 2.37 2.21 -5.23
C LEU A 197 1.93 2.54 -3.80
N LEU A 198 2.86 3.01 -2.96
CA LEU A 198 2.51 3.65 -1.68
C LEU A 198 1.78 4.98 -1.91
N GLY A 199 2.12 5.68 -2.98
CA GLY A 199 1.53 6.96 -3.36
C GLY A 199 2.37 7.72 -4.37
N ILE A 200 1.99 8.96 -4.60
CA ILE A 200 2.74 9.93 -5.42
C ILE A 200 3.25 11.06 -4.54
N THR A 201 4.35 11.68 -4.97
CA THR A 201 4.98 12.80 -4.26
C THR A 201 5.74 13.71 -5.24
N GLY A 202 6.08 14.92 -4.80
CA GLY A 202 6.70 15.91 -5.65
C GLY A 202 5.70 16.70 -6.51
N GLU A 203 6.22 17.65 -7.29
CA GLU A 203 5.39 18.60 -8.05
C GLU A 203 4.92 18.05 -9.40
N SER A 204 5.55 16.98 -9.92
CA SER A 204 5.21 16.43 -11.22
C SER A 204 5.39 14.91 -11.29
N GLN A 205 4.52 14.26 -12.06
CA GLN A 205 4.56 12.84 -12.40
C GLN A 205 4.71 12.71 -13.92
N GLN A 206 5.84 12.17 -14.37
CA GLN A 206 6.15 12.03 -15.80
C GLN A 206 6.25 10.55 -16.18
N LEU A 207 5.49 10.14 -17.18
CA LEU A 207 5.67 8.88 -17.88
C LEU A 207 6.65 9.11 -19.02
N THR A 208 7.77 8.40 -19.00
CA THR A 208 8.76 8.38 -20.10
C THR A 208 9.05 6.94 -20.49
N GLY A 209 9.36 6.70 -21.76
CA GLY A 209 9.60 5.34 -22.21
C GLY A 209 9.86 5.23 -23.70
N GLY A 210 9.61 4.04 -24.24
CA GLY A 210 9.82 3.80 -25.68
C GLY A 210 9.06 2.58 -26.19
N ILE A 211 8.81 2.61 -27.49
CA ILE A 211 8.24 1.52 -28.28
C ILE A 211 9.36 0.89 -29.08
N THR A 212 9.45 -0.43 -29.06
CA THR A 212 10.35 -1.23 -29.91
C THR A 212 9.53 -1.96 -30.96
N TYR A 213 10.10 -2.11 -32.15
CA TYR A 213 9.44 -2.72 -33.30
C TYR A 213 10.20 -3.95 -33.78
N ALA A 214 9.48 -4.92 -34.32
CA ALA A 214 10.04 -6.07 -34.97
C ALA A 214 10.81 -5.69 -36.25
N GLY A 215 12.01 -6.24 -36.40
CA GLY A 215 12.88 -6.04 -37.57
C GLY A 215 14.10 -5.19 -37.32
N ASP A 216 15.21 -5.50 -38.01
CA ASP A 216 16.57 -5.08 -37.67
C ASP A 216 16.90 -3.58 -37.85
N ASN A 217 15.98 -2.74 -38.31
CA ASN A 217 16.31 -1.36 -38.70
C ASN A 217 15.30 -0.29 -38.31
N LEU A 218 14.38 -0.58 -37.39
CA LEU A 218 13.47 0.45 -36.88
C LEU A 218 13.99 1.00 -35.57
N PRO A 219 14.31 2.30 -35.51
CA PRO A 219 14.66 2.92 -34.23
C PRO A 219 13.47 2.87 -33.27
N SER A 220 13.74 2.78 -31.95
CA SER A 220 12.69 2.90 -30.96
C SER A 220 12.05 4.27 -31.02
N THR A 221 10.73 4.31 -30.81
CA THR A 221 9.99 5.59 -30.73
C THR A 221 9.86 5.99 -29.27
N PRO A 222 10.35 7.16 -28.83
CA PRO A 222 10.20 7.60 -27.46
C PRO A 222 8.73 7.95 -27.15
N ILE A 223 8.33 7.69 -25.91
CA ILE A 223 7.03 8.06 -25.33
C ILE A 223 7.30 9.04 -24.21
N ALA A 224 6.51 10.11 -24.14
CA ALA A 224 6.49 11.04 -23.02
C ALA A 224 5.06 11.52 -22.76
N SER A 225 4.67 11.56 -21.49
CA SER A 225 3.35 12.08 -21.08
C SER A 225 3.43 12.68 -19.67
N ASP A 226 2.82 13.83 -19.48
CA ASP A 226 2.61 14.42 -18.17
C ASP A 226 1.38 13.78 -17.52
N MET A 227 1.60 13.06 -16.42
CA MET A 227 0.57 12.33 -15.67
C MET A 227 0.11 13.10 -14.42
N THR A 228 0.65 14.31 -14.18
CA THR A 228 0.47 15.04 -12.92
C THR A 228 -1.00 15.26 -12.58
N ALA A 229 -1.77 15.78 -13.52
CA ALA A 229 -3.20 16.03 -13.30
C ALA A 229 -4.03 14.76 -13.15
N LEU A 230 -3.66 13.70 -13.86
CA LEU A 230 -4.36 12.40 -13.85
C LEU A 230 -4.14 11.63 -12.54
N LEU A 231 -2.96 11.79 -11.95
CA LEU A 231 -2.58 11.11 -10.73
C LEU A 231 -2.83 11.95 -9.46
N ALA A 232 -3.29 13.22 -9.59
CA ALA A 232 -3.45 14.14 -8.45
C ALA A 232 -4.29 13.53 -7.30
N GLY A 233 -5.32 12.73 -7.60
CA GLY A 233 -6.16 12.04 -6.61
C GLY A 233 -5.67 10.64 -6.21
N LEU A 234 -4.44 10.22 -6.59
CA LEU A 234 -4.00 8.86 -6.31
C LEU A 234 -3.92 8.58 -4.81
N ASN A 235 -3.50 9.55 -4.01
CA ASN A 235 -3.33 9.40 -2.56
C ASN A 235 -4.64 9.54 -1.76
N GLU A 236 -5.75 9.91 -2.39
CA GLU A 236 -7.01 10.18 -1.68
C GLU A 236 -7.81 8.92 -1.35
N ASN A 237 -7.67 7.87 -2.16
CA ASN A 237 -8.43 6.63 -1.98
C ASN A 237 -7.61 5.41 -2.39
N ASN A 238 -6.98 4.75 -1.41
CA ASN A 238 -6.13 3.58 -1.65
C ASN A 238 -6.92 2.28 -1.91
N THR A 239 -8.22 2.24 -1.62
CA THR A 239 -9.05 1.04 -1.72
C THR A 239 -9.60 0.80 -3.12
N VAL A 240 -9.65 1.84 -3.97
CA VAL A 240 -10.13 1.75 -5.35
C VAL A 240 -8.93 1.83 -6.30
N PRO A 241 -8.67 0.80 -7.12
CA PRO A 241 -7.65 0.86 -8.16
C PRO A 241 -7.88 2.04 -9.11
N LEU A 242 -6.80 2.59 -9.65
CA LEU A 242 -6.87 3.61 -10.69
C LEU A 242 -6.48 2.98 -12.04
N SER A 243 -7.39 3.00 -12.99
CA SER A 243 -7.18 2.51 -14.35
C SER A 243 -7.26 3.66 -15.34
N LEU A 244 -6.20 3.84 -16.13
CA LEU A 244 -6.10 4.87 -17.15
C LEU A 244 -5.87 4.21 -18.50
N ALA A 245 -6.51 4.70 -19.56
CA ALA A 245 -6.27 4.25 -20.92
C ALA A 245 -6.03 5.42 -21.86
N CYS A 246 -5.24 5.19 -22.90
CA CYS A 246 -4.99 6.16 -23.97
C CYS A 246 -4.89 5.48 -25.31
N ASP A 247 -5.11 6.26 -26.36
CA ASP A 247 -4.77 5.90 -27.72
C ASP A 247 -3.43 6.54 -28.09
N LEU A 248 -2.56 5.78 -28.71
CA LEU A 248 -1.26 6.23 -29.18
C LEU A 248 -1.11 5.90 -30.67
N GLU A 249 -0.97 6.94 -31.48
CA GLU A 249 -0.71 6.78 -32.90
C GLU A 249 0.79 6.49 -33.12
N THR A 250 1.07 5.34 -33.73
CA THR A 250 2.43 4.95 -34.10
C THR A 250 2.88 5.79 -35.31
N PRO A 251 4.09 6.39 -35.27
CA PRO A 251 4.56 7.23 -36.36
C PRO A 251 4.81 6.43 -37.64
N THR A 252 4.47 7.02 -38.77
CA THR A 252 4.71 6.43 -40.11
C THR A 252 6.17 6.49 -40.54
N GLN A 253 7.00 7.31 -39.88
CA GLN A 253 8.43 7.51 -40.16
C GLN A 253 9.28 7.34 -38.90
N ALA A 254 10.46 6.76 -39.06
CA ALA A 254 11.44 6.60 -38.01
C ALA A 254 11.91 7.97 -37.45
N GLY A 255 12.02 8.06 -36.13
CA GLY A 255 12.62 9.22 -35.44
C GLY A 255 11.64 10.30 -34.98
N VAL A 256 10.32 10.10 -35.11
CA VAL A 256 9.31 10.99 -34.57
C VAL A 256 8.89 10.49 -33.17
N THR A 257 8.81 11.40 -32.21
CA THR A 257 8.31 11.08 -30.86
C THR A 257 6.82 10.79 -30.93
N ALA A 258 6.38 9.65 -30.39
CA ALA A 258 4.96 9.40 -30.19
C ALA A 258 4.49 10.19 -28.94
N THR A 259 3.48 11.02 -29.11
CA THR A 259 2.86 11.77 -28.02
C THR A 259 1.54 11.13 -27.69
N ILE A 260 1.33 10.78 -26.43
CA ILE A 260 0.02 10.38 -25.92
C ILE A 260 -0.81 11.64 -25.80
N ILE A 261 -1.93 11.70 -26.52
CA ILE A 261 -2.71 12.93 -26.65
C ILE A 261 -3.68 13.08 -25.49
N ASP A 262 -4.35 12.02 -25.07
CA ASP A 262 -5.31 12.05 -23.96
C ASP A 262 -5.36 10.71 -23.22
N TRP A 263 -5.33 10.77 -21.88
CA TRP A 263 -5.63 9.65 -21.02
C TRP A 263 -7.07 9.74 -20.51
N GLU A 264 -7.76 8.62 -20.55
CA GLU A 264 -9.13 8.50 -20.02
C GLU A 264 -9.09 7.61 -18.76
N VAL A 265 -9.82 8.05 -17.71
CA VAL A 265 -10.10 7.20 -16.55
C VAL A 265 -11.07 6.12 -16.97
N GLN A 266 -10.71 4.86 -16.82
CA GLN A 266 -11.60 3.72 -17.08
C GLN A 266 -12.36 3.40 -15.80
N GLU A 267 -13.69 3.39 -15.87
CA GLU A 267 -14.49 2.76 -14.84
C GLU A 267 -14.24 1.26 -14.85
N GLU A 268 -13.94 0.66 -13.68
CA GLU A 268 -13.76 -0.78 -13.59
C GLU A 268 -15.03 -1.51 -14.04
N VAL A 269 -14.97 -2.13 -15.18
CA VAL A 269 -15.91 -3.21 -15.51
C VAL A 269 -15.45 -4.42 -14.71
N ASN A 270 -16.16 -4.76 -13.64
CA ASN A 270 -15.94 -5.97 -12.86
C ASN A 270 -15.92 -7.18 -13.82
N ALA A 271 -14.73 -7.60 -14.22
CA ALA A 271 -14.53 -8.88 -14.87
C ALA A 271 -14.61 -9.93 -13.76
N ASP A 272 -15.77 -10.60 -13.65
CA ASP A 272 -15.95 -11.80 -12.84
C ASP A 272 -14.80 -12.77 -13.12
N ILE A 273 -13.84 -12.81 -12.22
CA ILE A 273 -12.81 -13.85 -12.19
C ILE A 273 -13.49 -15.09 -11.57
N LYS A 274 -13.91 -16.00 -12.45
CA LYS A 274 -14.31 -17.35 -12.08
C LYS A 274 -13.10 -18.22 -11.88
#